data_4d722b1c1f8a63d49c30526eef6853aa
#
_entry.id   4d722b1c1f8a63d49c30526eef6853aa
#
_cell.length_a   1.000
_cell.length_b   1.000
_cell.length_c   1.000
_cell.angle_alpha   90.00
_cell.angle_beta   90.00
_cell.angle_gamma   90.00
#
_symmetry.space_group_name_H-M   'P 1'
#
loop_
_entity.id
_entity.type
_entity.pdbx_description
1 polymer ?
#
loop_
_entity_poly.entity_id
_entity_poly.type
_entity_poly.pdbx_seq_one_letter_code
_entity_poly.pdbx_strand_id
1 'polypeptide(L)'
;VEMAKIGRPVLIRGNSCNGTGEKIRLYRDTMSGAGFSDQAVEESLNQLWVWREMHISETDDEAFDDFLLAHHSAYSYLEDVRAEWNPPEMEISIQRAPLGKDSYAKTPDPDVSESMVGGYKRVTEQVAMLQDVGVRNLMLTNRGLVSQDKANRSLRLLSEKIMPSFR
;
A
#
# COMPACT_ATOMS: atom_id res chain seq x y z
N VAL A 1 -14.84 10.63 -2.31
CA VAL A 1 -15.67 11.84 -2.52
C VAL A 1 -16.65 12.06 -1.36
N GLU A 2 -17.55 11.08 -1.04
CA GLU A 2 -18.59 11.31 -0.03
C GLU A 2 -18.03 11.64 1.37
N MET A 3 -17.01 10.97 1.82
CA MET A 3 -16.34 11.25 3.11
C MET A 3 -15.74 12.65 3.17
N ALA A 4 -15.19 13.15 2.06
CA ALA A 4 -14.65 14.50 1.99
C ALA A 4 -15.76 15.56 2.12
N LYS A 5 -16.95 15.35 1.55
CA LYS A 5 -18.09 16.26 1.67
C LYS A 5 -18.58 16.46 3.10
N ILE A 6 -18.31 15.51 3.98
CA ILE A 6 -18.69 15.57 5.40
C ILE A 6 -17.47 15.73 6.34
N GLY A 7 -16.29 16.05 5.79
CA GLY A 7 -15.09 16.31 6.56
C GLY A 7 -14.52 15.10 7.32
N ARG A 8 -14.76 13.89 6.85
CA ARG A 8 -14.26 12.67 7.51
C ARG A 8 -12.98 12.16 6.85
N PRO A 9 -11.90 11.93 7.62
CA PRO A 9 -10.66 11.38 7.10
C PRO A 9 -10.89 9.95 6.54
N VAL A 10 -10.03 9.55 5.61
CA VAL A 10 -10.12 8.27 4.91
C VAL A 10 -8.81 7.52 4.96
N LEU A 11 -8.89 6.19 4.78
CA LEU A 11 -7.76 5.33 4.49
C LEU A 11 -7.71 5.09 2.97
N ILE A 12 -6.63 5.51 2.34
CA ILE A 12 -6.36 5.26 0.92
C ILE A 12 -5.59 3.95 0.79
N ARG A 13 -6.09 3.03 -0.02
CA ARG A 13 -5.45 1.76 -0.32
C ARG A 13 -5.16 1.62 -1.82
N GLY A 14 -4.08 0.89 -2.13
CA GLY A 14 -3.77 0.36 -3.45
C GLY A 14 -3.80 1.40 -4.56
N ASN A 15 -2.68 2.05 -4.82
CA ASN A 15 -2.46 2.92 -5.96
C ASN A 15 -0.96 3.19 -6.11
N SER A 16 -0.56 3.56 -7.32
CA SER A 16 0.75 4.18 -7.54
C SER A 16 0.96 5.41 -6.66
N CYS A 17 2.17 5.90 -6.54
CA CYS A 17 2.45 7.13 -5.80
C CYS A 17 1.67 8.31 -6.40
N ASN A 18 1.69 8.47 -7.73
CA ASN A 18 0.93 9.52 -8.43
C ASN A 18 -0.58 9.36 -8.23
N GLY A 19 -1.14 8.15 -8.38
CA GLY A 19 -2.57 7.90 -8.15
C GLY A 19 -2.99 8.17 -6.70
N THR A 20 -2.09 7.98 -5.73
CA THR A 20 -2.31 8.38 -4.34
C THR A 20 -2.39 9.89 -4.21
N GLY A 21 -1.47 10.62 -4.85
CA GLY A 21 -1.48 12.09 -4.88
C GLY A 21 -2.75 12.65 -5.53
N GLU A 22 -3.23 12.04 -6.62
CA GLU A 22 -4.50 12.42 -7.24
C GLU A 22 -5.69 12.27 -6.30
N LYS A 23 -5.74 11.18 -5.53
CA LYS A 23 -6.79 10.98 -4.52
C LYS A 23 -6.72 11.99 -3.38
N ILE A 24 -5.52 12.36 -2.93
CA ILE A 24 -5.33 13.39 -1.91
C ILE A 24 -5.79 14.76 -2.43
N ARG A 25 -5.42 15.11 -3.66
CA ARG A 25 -5.91 16.36 -4.31
C ARG A 25 -7.42 16.36 -4.42
N LEU A 26 -8.00 15.29 -4.96
CA LEU A 26 -9.47 15.16 -5.08
C LEU A 26 -10.17 15.29 -3.72
N TYR A 27 -9.61 14.72 -2.67
CA TYR A 27 -10.14 14.83 -1.32
C TYR A 27 -10.12 16.28 -0.84
N ARG A 28 -8.98 16.98 -0.96
CA ARG A 28 -8.81 18.40 -0.62
C ARG A 28 -9.82 19.26 -1.36
N ASP A 29 -9.85 19.15 -2.69
CA ASP A 29 -10.73 19.96 -3.55
C ASP A 29 -12.22 19.75 -3.23
N THR A 30 -12.59 18.51 -2.91
CA THR A 30 -13.96 18.16 -2.50
C THR A 30 -14.34 18.80 -1.17
N MET A 31 -13.45 18.80 -0.17
CA MET A 31 -13.69 19.47 1.11
C MET A 31 -13.82 20.98 0.93
N SER A 32 -12.91 21.61 0.19
CA SER A 32 -12.95 23.04 -0.10
C SER A 32 -14.23 23.42 -0.85
N GLY A 33 -14.62 22.63 -1.85
CA GLY A 33 -15.88 22.82 -2.58
C GLY A 33 -17.15 22.59 -1.74
N ALA A 34 -17.05 21.85 -0.64
CA ALA A 34 -18.13 21.68 0.34
C ALA A 34 -18.19 22.80 1.40
N GLY A 35 -17.29 23.79 1.33
CA GLY A 35 -17.29 24.97 2.19
C GLY A 35 -16.48 24.82 3.49
N PHE A 36 -15.64 23.80 3.63
CA PHE A 36 -14.73 23.69 4.77
C PHE A 36 -13.62 24.75 4.67
N SER A 37 -13.21 25.29 5.82
CA SER A 37 -12.07 26.20 5.90
C SER A 37 -10.75 25.49 5.59
N ASP A 38 -9.74 26.22 5.15
CA ASP A 38 -8.39 25.69 4.89
C ASP A 38 -7.82 24.97 6.12
N GLN A 39 -8.06 25.50 7.32
CA GLN A 39 -7.65 24.86 8.57
C GLN A 39 -8.33 23.48 8.75
N ALA A 40 -9.63 23.38 8.53
CA ALA A 40 -10.36 22.13 8.65
C ALA A 40 -9.91 21.09 7.59
N VAL A 41 -9.59 21.55 6.38
CA VAL A 41 -9.02 20.71 5.32
C VAL A 41 -7.65 20.16 5.75
N GLU A 42 -6.76 21.02 6.25
CA GLU A 42 -5.44 20.60 6.71
C GLU A 42 -5.50 19.64 7.93
N GLU A 43 -6.38 19.89 8.88
CA GLU A 43 -6.62 19.00 10.01
C GLU A 43 -7.10 17.62 9.56
N SER A 44 -7.98 17.56 8.55
CA SER A 44 -8.47 16.31 8.00
C SER A 44 -7.38 15.56 7.20
N LEU A 45 -6.57 16.28 6.44
CA LEU A 45 -5.41 15.70 5.72
C LEU A 45 -4.37 15.15 6.69
N ASN A 46 -4.17 15.75 7.86
CA ASN A 46 -3.29 15.23 8.91
C ASN A 46 -3.76 13.90 9.50
N GLN A 47 -5.04 13.59 9.37
CA GLN A 47 -5.64 12.34 9.84
C GLN A 47 -5.85 11.30 8.73
N LEU A 48 -5.51 11.65 7.48
CA LEU A 48 -5.58 10.73 6.35
C LEU A 48 -4.43 9.73 6.40
N TRP A 49 -4.72 8.47 6.18
CA TRP A 49 -3.74 7.39 6.15
C TRP A 49 -3.67 6.77 4.76
N VAL A 50 -2.46 6.35 4.39
CA VAL A 50 -2.22 5.54 3.19
C VAL A 50 -1.76 4.15 3.62
N TRP A 51 -2.47 3.12 3.18
CA TRP A 51 -2.16 1.73 3.48
C TRP A 51 -1.36 1.10 2.35
N ARG A 52 -0.26 0.43 2.71
CA ARG A 52 0.62 -0.30 1.79
C ARG A 52 0.98 -1.67 2.36
N GLU A 53 1.06 -2.66 1.49
CA GLU A 53 1.80 -3.88 1.78
C GLU A 53 3.29 -3.60 1.71
N MET A 54 4.07 -4.20 2.61
CA MET A 54 5.49 -3.94 2.72
C MET A 54 6.27 -5.25 2.85
N HIS A 55 7.35 -5.37 2.07
CA HIS A 55 8.41 -6.31 2.33
C HIS A 55 9.75 -5.75 1.83
N ILE A 56 10.73 -5.66 2.73
CA ILE A 56 12.03 -5.04 2.46
C ILE A 56 13.12 -6.08 2.68
N SER A 57 14.02 -6.22 1.71
CA SER A 57 15.22 -7.04 1.80
C SER A 57 16.47 -6.22 1.43
N GLU A 58 17.63 -6.86 1.35
CA GLU A 58 18.86 -6.16 0.94
C GLU A 58 18.82 -5.81 -0.55
N THR A 59 18.17 -6.65 -1.35
CA THR A 59 18.03 -6.47 -2.80
C THR A 59 16.56 -6.51 -3.22
N ASP A 60 16.29 -5.94 -4.40
CA ASP A 60 14.96 -5.98 -5.00
C ASP A 60 14.54 -7.42 -5.31
N ASP A 61 15.43 -8.21 -5.91
CA ASP A 61 15.13 -9.58 -6.30
C ASP A 61 14.75 -10.45 -5.10
N GLU A 62 15.53 -10.38 -4.00
CA GLU A 62 15.22 -11.10 -2.76
C GLU A 62 13.84 -10.69 -2.22
N ALA A 63 13.55 -9.40 -2.17
CA ALA A 63 12.28 -8.91 -1.67
C ALA A 63 11.10 -9.36 -2.53
N PHE A 64 11.27 -9.35 -3.84
CA PHE A 64 10.23 -9.76 -4.78
C PHE A 64 9.95 -11.25 -4.73
N ASP A 65 10.97 -12.09 -4.68
CA ASP A 65 10.82 -13.53 -4.59
C ASP A 65 10.10 -13.93 -3.29
N ASP A 66 10.49 -13.33 -2.16
CA ASP A 66 9.86 -13.57 -0.86
C ASP A 66 8.39 -13.13 -0.85
N PHE A 67 8.11 -11.93 -1.36
CA PHE A 67 6.78 -11.37 -1.37
C PHE A 67 5.85 -12.14 -2.29
N LEU A 68 6.30 -12.51 -3.51
CA LEU A 68 5.51 -13.28 -4.45
C LEU A 68 5.16 -14.67 -3.92
N LEU A 69 6.14 -15.37 -3.33
CA LEU A 69 5.91 -16.68 -2.73
C LEU A 69 4.85 -16.61 -1.61
N ALA A 70 4.99 -15.62 -0.73
CA ALA A 70 4.07 -15.38 0.36
C ALA A 70 2.66 -15.05 -0.15
N HIS A 71 2.58 -14.20 -1.18
CA HIS A 71 1.34 -13.78 -1.77
C HIS A 71 0.60 -14.94 -2.46
N HIS A 72 1.31 -15.74 -3.27
CA HIS A 72 0.73 -16.93 -3.90
C HIS A 72 0.20 -17.92 -2.87
N SER A 73 0.97 -18.19 -1.82
CA SER A 73 0.55 -19.12 -0.75
C SER A 73 -0.73 -18.65 -0.05
N ALA A 74 -0.87 -17.35 0.20
CA ALA A 74 -2.09 -16.79 0.79
C ALA A 74 -3.31 -16.94 -0.09
N TYR A 75 -3.13 -16.66 -1.36
CA TYR A 75 -4.25 -16.68 -2.29
C TYR A 75 -4.70 -18.11 -2.59
N SER A 76 -3.79 -19.05 -2.75
CA SER A 76 -4.13 -20.47 -2.87
C SER A 76 -4.93 -20.95 -1.66
N TYR A 77 -4.47 -20.65 -0.45
CA TYR A 77 -5.19 -21.00 0.76
C TYR A 77 -6.61 -20.40 0.81
N LEU A 78 -6.75 -19.12 0.43
CA LEU A 78 -8.07 -18.47 0.41
C LEU A 78 -8.99 -19.05 -0.68
N GLU A 79 -8.44 -19.48 -1.81
CA GLU A 79 -9.21 -20.13 -2.87
C GLU A 79 -9.69 -21.51 -2.42
N ASP A 80 -8.83 -22.29 -1.79
CA ASP A 80 -9.19 -23.61 -1.24
C ASP A 80 -10.30 -23.48 -0.17
N VAL A 81 -10.15 -22.56 0.79
CA VAL A 81 -11.16 -22.32 1.83
C VAL A 81 -12.49 -21.85 1.22
N ARG A 82 -12.46 -21.04 0.18
CA ARG A 82 -13.68 -20.59 -0.50
C ARG A 82 -14.34 -21.69 -1.29
N ALA A 83 -13.56 -22.54 -1.97
CA ALA A 83 -14.08 -23.69 -2.70
C ALA A 83 -14.77 -24.69 -1.76
N GLU A 84 -14.26 -24.83 -0.53
CA GLU A 84 -14.80 -25.74 0.47
C GLU A 84 -16.07 -25.19 1.15
N TRP A 85 -16.09 -23.88 1.47
CA TRP A 85 -17.11 -23.31 2.36
C TRP A 85 -18.15 -22.42 1.69
N ASN A 86 -17.92 -21.96 0.47
CA ASN A 86 -18.93 -21.16 -0.25
C ASN A 86 -19.92 -22.08 -0.96
N PRO A 87 -21.22 -21.83 -0.84
CA PRO A 87 -22.21 -22.57 -1.62
C PRO A 87 -21.99 -22.31 -3.11
N PRO A 88 -22.25 -23.31 -3.99
CA PRO A 88 -22.02 -23.22 -5.43
C PRO A 88 -22.69 -22.03 -6.12
N GLU A 89 -23.79 -21.53 -5.52
CA GLU A 89 -24.54 -20.38 -6.04
C GLU A 89 -23.86 -19.04 -5.73
N MET A 90 -22.93 -19.00 -4.80
CA MET A 90 -22.05 -17.85 -4.55
C MET A 90 -20.88 -17.88 -5.53
N GLU A 91 -21.15 -17.67 -6.81
CA GLU A 91 -20.11 -17.19 -7.72
C GLU A 91 -19.66 -15.79 -7.28
N ILE A 92 -18.86 -15.73 -6.24
CA ILE A 92 -18.04 -14.55 -6.01
C ILE A 92 -16.96 -14.64 -7.09
N SER A 93 -17.28 -14.13 -8.26
CA SER A 93 -16.28 -13.85 -9.29
C SER A 93 -15.37 -12.75 -8.77
N ILE A 94 -14.47 -13.12 -7.85
CA ILE A 94 -13.28 -12.33 -7.65
C ILE A 94 -12.49 -12.60 -8.93
N GLN A 95 -12.77 -11.79 -9.96
CA GLN A 95 -11.88 -11.66 -11.11
C GLN A 95 -10.56 -11.11 -10.56
N ARG A 96 -9.79 -12.01 -9.97
CA ARG A 96 -8.39 -11.75 -9.75
C ARG A 96 -7.76 -12.01 -11.09
N ALA A 97 -7.33 -10.93 -11.73
CA ALA A 97 -6.27 -11.07 -12.71
C ALA A 97 -5.22 -11.97 -12.04
N PRO A 98 -4.84 -13.11 -12.64
CA PRO A 98 -3.74 -13.89 -12.12
C PRO A 98 -2.60 -12.90 -11.93
N LEU A 99 -2.05 -12.85 -10.72
CA LEU A 99 -0.89 -12.03 -10.44
C LEU A 99 0.23 -12.57 -11.32
N GLY A 100 0.28 -12.07 -12.54
CA GLY A 100 1.41 -12.28 -13.42
C GLY A 100 2.65 -11.75 -12.70
N LYS A 101 3.79 -12.32 -12.97
CA LYS A 101 5.09 -11.84 -12.47
C LYS A 101 5.29 -10.33 -12.66
N ASP A 102 4.46 -9.70 -13.50
CA ASP A 102 4.54 -8.30 -13.90
C ASP A 102 3.64 -7.36 -13.08
N SER A 103 2.68 -7.87 -12.30
CA SER A 103 1.65 -6.99 -11.71
C SER A 103 2.00 -6.42 -10.33
N TYR A 104 2.99 -6.94 -9.59
CA TYR A 104 3.30 -6.45 -8.26
C TYR A 104 4.75 -6.04 -8.03
N ALA A 105 5.69 -6.75 -8.58
CA ALA A 105 7.03 -6.70 -8.05
C ALA A 105 8.08 -6.13 -9.00
N LYS A 106 8.01 -6.41 -10.27
CA LYS A 106 9.10 -6.09 -11.19
C LYS A 106 8.80 -4.90 -12.11
N THR A 107 8.02 -3.93 -11.63
CA THR A 107 7.98 -2.66 -12.37
C THR A 107 9.32 -1.96 -12.17
N PRO A 108 10.04 -1.61 -13.25
CA PRO A 108 11.27 -0.83 -13.13
C PRO A 108 11.05 0.51 -12.44
N ASP A 109 9.83 1.02 -12.52
CA ASP A 109 9.42 2.31 -11.97
C ASP A 109 8.76 2.13 -10.60
N PRO A 110 9.39 2.61 -9.49
CA PRO A 110 8.81 2.56 -8.16
C PRO A 110 7.50 3.34 -8.03
N ASP A 111 7.23 4.34 -8.90
CA ASP A 111 6.00 5.14 -8.87
C ASP A 111 4.75 4.31 -9.16
N VAL A 112 4.84 3.35 -10.08
CA VAL A 112 3.68 2.54 -10.47
C VAL A 112 3.37 1.38 -9.52
N SER A 113 4.21 1.14 -8.53
CA SER A 113 4.01 0.07 -7.56
C SER A 113 2.97 0.44 -6.51
N GLU A 114 1.97 -0.44 -6.33
CA GLU A 114 0.97 -0.31 -5.27
C GLU A 114 1.46 -0.81 -3.90
N SER A 115 2.58 -1.52 -3.87
CA SER A 115 3.18 -2.12 -2.68
C SER A 115 4.60 -1.59 -2.47
N MET A 116 5.02 -1.49 -1.22
CA MET A 116 6.37 -1.11 -0.82
C MET A 116 7.22 -2.37 -0.68
N VAL A 117 7.58 -2.94 -1.83
CA VAL A 117 8.37 -4.16 -1.94
C VAL A 117 9.63 -3.90 -2.72
N GLY A 118 10.77 -4.31 -2.17
CA GLY A 118 12.08 -4.11 -2.81
C GLY A 118 13.21 -4.03 -1.80
N GLY A 119 14.40 -3.75 -2.31
CA GLY A 119 15.55 -3.37 -1.51
C GLY A 119 15.29 -2.03 -0.80
N TYR A 120 16.02 -1.79 0.30
CA TYR A 120 15.80 -0.58 1.10
C TYR A 120 15.96 0.74 0.31
N LYS A 121 16.79 0.78 -0.74
CA LYS A 121 16.96 1.97 -1.60
C LYS A 121 15.67 2.29 -2.36
N ARG A 122 15.11 1.28 -3.04
CA ARG A 122 13.84 1.40 -3.78
C ARG A 122 12.70 1.83 -2.86
N VAL A 123 12.59 1.22 -1.69
CA VAL A 123 11.53 1.58 -0.74
C VAL A 123 11.73 2.99 -0.18
N THR A 124 12.99 3.44 0.00
CA THR A 124 13.28 4.85 0.36
C THR A 124 12.76 5.81 -0.71
N GLU A 125 12.99 5.53 -1.98
CA GLU A 125 12.46 6.32 -3.10
C GLU A 125 10.93 6.37 -3.09
N GLN A 126 10.27 5.23 -2.86
CA GLN A 126 8.80 5.18 -2.75
C GLN A 126 8.27 6.02 -1.59
N VAL A 127 8.91 5.99 -0.42
CA VAL A 127 8.53 6.84 0.72
C VAL A 127 8.68 8.32 0.38
N ALA A 128 9.80 8.69 -0.27
CA ALA A 128 10.02 10.07 -0.71
C ALA A 128 8.93 10.53 -1.70
N MET A 129 8.63 9.72 -2.71
CA MET A 129 7.56 10.01 -3.68
C MET A 129 6.18 10.17 -3.01
N LEU A 130 5.87 9.32 -2.02
CA LEU A 130 4.62 9.43 -1.26
C LEU A 130 4.59 10.72 -0.42
N GLN A 131 5.70 11.10 0.18
CA GLN A 131 5.83 12.36 0.91
C GLN A 131 5.63 13.56 -0.02
N ASP A 132 6.25 13.55 -1.21
CA ASP A 132 6.16 14.62 -2.20
C ASP A 132 4.72 14.84 -2.70
N VAL A 133 3.92 13.78 -2.81
CA VAL A 133 2.50 13.88 -3.18
C VAL A 133 1.56 14.18 -2.00
N GLY A 134 2.12 14.41 -0.80
CA GLY A 134 1.38 14.90 0.37
C GLY A 134 0.93 13.82 1.35
N VAL A 135 1.46 12.61 1.28
CA VAL A 135 1.20 11.57 2.29
C VAL A 135 1.91 11.93 3.60
N ARG A 136 1.17 11.94 4.70
CA ARG A 136 1.69 12.25 6.05
C ARG A 136 1.72 11.03 6.96
N ASN A 137 0.81 10.09 6.76
CA ASN A 137 0.72 8.89 7.58
C ASN A 137 0.70 7.65 6.69
N LEU A 138 1.60 6.70 6.98
CA LEU A 138 1.65 5.40 6.32
C LEU A 138 1.26 4.30 7.29
N MET A 139 0.35 3.44 6.86
CA MET A 139 0.05 2.18 7.51
C MET A 139 0.70 1.06 6.70
N LEU A 140 1.73 0.46 7.25
CA LEU A 140 2.49 -0.60 6.61
C LEU A 140 2.07 -1.95 7.18
N THR A 141 1.76 -2.89 6.31
CA THR A 141 1.37 -4.23 6.70
C THR A 141 2.23 -5.27 6.00
N ASN A 142 2.62 -6.28 6.76
CA ASN A 142 3.09 -7.54 6.24
C ASN A 142 1.97 -8.57 6.51
N ARG A 143 1.44 -9.21 5.48
CA ARG A 143 0.27 -10.11 5.62
C ARG A 143 0.55 -11.42 6.36
N GLY A 144 1.70 -11.55 7.02
CA GLY A 144 1.98 -12.69 7.88
C GLY A 144 2.32 -13.99 7.16
N LEU A 145 2.58 -13.95 5.87
CA LEU A 145 2.90 -15.11 5.05
C LEU A 145 4.39 -15.28 4.81
N VAL A 146 5.13 -14.21 4.95
CA VAL A 146 6.58 -14.25 5.03
C VAL A 146 6.95 -14.77 6.41
N SER A 147 7.99 -15.59 6.52
CA SER A 147 8.46 -16.11 7.80
C SER A 147 8.74 -15.00 8.81
N GLN A 148 8.59 -15.27 10.11
CA GLN A 148 8.81 -14.27 11.16
C GLN A 148 10.21 -13.65 11.10
N ASP A 149 11.24 -14.42 10.76
CA ASP A 149 12.61 -13.92 10.64
C ASP A 149 12.75 -12.91 9.50
N LYS A 150 12.17 -13.18 8.34
CA LYS A 150 12.15 -12.27 7.21
C LYS A 150 11.33 -11.01 7.51
N ALA A 151 10.19 -11.16 8.17
CA ALA A 151 9.39 -10.02 8.61
C ALA A 151 10.16 -9.12 9.60
N ASN A 152 10.84 -9.69 10.58
CA ASN A 152 11.68 -8.97 11.54
C ASN A 152 12.86 -8.25 10.85
N ARG A 153 13.50 -8.92 9.87
CA ARG A 153 14.57 -8.31 9.07
C ARG A 153 14.06 -7.12 8.27
N SER A 154 12.91 -7.25 7.63
CA SER A 154 12.25 -6.18 6.89
C SER A 154 11.96 -4.96 7.78
N LEU A 155 11.46 -5.17 9.00
CA LEU A 155 11.22 -4.11 9.98
C LEU A 155 12.52 -3.43 10.44
N ARG A 156 13.62 -4.19 10.62
CA ARG A 156 14.93 -3.61 10.94
C ARG A 156 15.44 -2.73 9.81
N LEU A 157 15.38 -3.19 8.56
CA LEU A 157 15.77 -2.39 7.40
C LEU A 157 14.93 -1.10 7.30
N LEU A 158 13.62 -1.18 7.55
CA LEU A 158 12.77 0.00 7.63
C LEU A 158 13.30 1.00 8.69
N SER A 159 13.51 0.52 9.92
CA SER A 159 13.86 1.38 11.05
C SER A 159 15.28 1.94 10.98
N GLU A 160 16.24 1.17 10.49
CA GLU A 160 17.66 1.52 10.50
C GLU A 160 18.14 2.21 9.22
N LYS A 161 17.54 1.87 8.06
CA LYS A 161 18.00 2.36 6.75
C LYS A 161 17.05 3.37 6.10
N ILE A 162 15.76 3.31 6.37
CA ILE A 162 14.76 4.13 5.69
C ILE A 162 14.26 5.26 6.60
N MET A 163 13.70 4.94 7.77
CA MET A 163 13.11 5.95 8.66
C MET A 163 14.05 7.12 9.03
N PRO A 164 15.37 6.95 9.19
CA PRO A 164 16.25 8.08 9.51
C PRO A 164 16.25 9.19 8.46
N SER A 165 15.92 8.88 7.20
CA SER A 165 15.87 9.85 6.10
C SER A 165 14.62 10.74 6.11
N PHE A 166 13.63 10.44 6.97
CA PHE A 166 12.31 11.10 7.02
C PHE A 166 11.96 11.67 8.39
N ARG A 167 12.96 12.00 9.19
CA ARG A 167 12.82 12.62 10.52
C ARG A 167 12.93 14.13 10.45
#